data_231c5536cb625bdc7d672d917b7e915f
#
_entry.id   231c5536cb625bdc7d672d917b7e915f
#
_cell.length_a   1.000
_cell.length_b   1.000
_cell.length_c   1.000
_cell.angle_alpha   90.00
_cell.angle_beta   90.00
_cell.angle_gamma   90.00
#
_symmetry.space_group_name_H-M   'P 1'
#
loop_
_entity.id
_entity.type
_entity.pdbx_description
1 polymer ?
#
loop_
_entity_poly.entity_id
_entity_poly.type
_entity_poly.pdbx_seq_one_letter_code
_entity_poly.pdbx_strand_id
1 'polypeptide(L)'
;MRKMLLLLGLCCLLLASTGFAADKQVKAGFIYVGPVGDAGWTWAHDQGRQEMEKAEYVAPSTFLESVPEGAESARVINGLVRKGHNLIFTTSFGYMDATLDVAARNKDVVFMHCSGYKSAQNVGTYFGRMYEPRYLSGLIAGKMTKANSIGYVAAFPIPEVIRGINAFTLGVRSVNPAA
;
A
#
# COMPACT_ATOMS: atom_id res chain seq x y z
N MET A 1 39.16 15.42 49.15
CA MET A 1 38.05 16.25 48.61
C MET A 1 38.17 16.47 47.09
N ARG A 2 39.30 16.94 46.55
CA ARG A 2 39.44 17.19 45.08
C ARG A 2 39.26 15.97 44.17
N LYS A 3 39.69 14.77 44.57
CA LYS A 3 39.54 13.50 43.81
C LYS A 3 38.11 12.94 43.82
N MET A 4 37.34 13.23 44.87
CA MET A 4 35.95 12.79 45.01
C MET A 4 34.99 13.69 44.17
N LEU A 5 35.31 14.97 44.04
CA LEU A 5 34.61 15.91 43.15
C LEU A 5 34.82 15.58 41.66
N LEU A 6 36.01 15.09 41.27
CA LEU A 6 36.31 14.61 39.90
C LEU A 6 35.54 13.34 39.53
N LEU A 7 35.39 12.42 40.48
CA LEU A 7 34.59 11.19 40.25
C LEU A 7 33.09 11.46 40.13
N LEU A 8 32.54 12.39 40.92
CA LEU A 8 31.13 12.82 40.80
C LEU A 8 30.88 13.53 39.49
N GLY A 9 31.79 14.37 39.00
CA GLY A 9 31.69 15.03 37.70
C GLY A 9 31.71 14.06 36.52
N LEU A 10 32.53 13.00 36.61
CA LEU A 10 32.63 11.98 35.56
C LEU A 10 31.38 11.07 35.51
N CYS A 11 30.78 10.74 36.67
CA CYS A 11 29.50 10.01 36.72
C CYS A 11 28.33 10.79 36.14
N CYS A 12 28.26 12.12 36.38
CA CYS A 12 27.21 12.98 35.80
C CYS A 12 27.34 13.13 34.26
N LEU A 13 28.57 13.12 33.73
CA LEU A 13 28.80 13.14 32.27
C LEU A 13 28.42 11.83 31.58
N LEU A 14 28.51 10.69 32.26
CA LEU A 14 28.10 9.39 31.72
C LEU A 14 26.56 9.16 31.72
N LEU A 15 25.84 9.87 32.57
CA LEU A 15 24.37 9.83 32.62
C LEU A 15 23.69 10.74 31.60
N ALA A 16 24.42 11.68 30.99
CA ALA A 16 23.88 12.60 30.00
C ALA A 16 23.81 12.05 28.56
N SER A 17 24.30 10.83 28.31
CA SER A 17 24.38 10.25 26.95
C SER A 17 23.34 9.19 26.64
N THR A 18 22.37 8.91 27.51
CA THR A 18 21.19 8.15 27.13
C THR A 18 20.12 9.09 26.59
N GLY A 19 20.46 9.81 25.54
CA GLY A 19 19.46 10.36 24.65
C GLY A 19 18.71 9.18 24.05
N PHE A 20 17.57 8.79 24.63
CA PHE A 20 16.59 7.98 23.94
C PHE A 20 16.30 8.71 22.64
N ALA A 21 16.83 8.21 21.52
CA ALA A 21 16.24 8.51 20.23
C ALA A 21 14.78 8.12 20.41
N ALA A 22 13.88 9.09 20.52
CA ALA A 22 12.46 8.82 20.55
C ALA A 22 12.19 7.95 19.30
N ASP A 23 11.86 6.69 19.53
CA ASP A 23 11.55 5.75 18.46
C ASP A 23 10.49 6.44 17.59
N LYS A 24 10.87 6.82 16.38
CA LYS A 24 10.02 7.62 15.51
C LYS A 24 8.85 6.74 15.09
N GLN A 25 7.75 6.84 15.84
CA GLN A 25 6.57 6.02 15.64
C GLN A 25 6.08 6.14 14.19
N VAL A 26 5.74 5.03 13.58
CA VAL A 26 5.15 5.02 12.24
C VAL A 26 3.72 5.54 12.33
N LYS A 27 3.46 6.66 11.67
CA LYS A 27 2.13 7.25 11.54
C LYS A 27 1.64 7.04 10.12
N ALA A 28 0.88 5.95 9.91
CA ALA A 28 0.43 5.54 8.59
C ALA A 28 -0.88 6.23 8.19
N GLY A 29 -0.97 6.60 6.90
CA GLY A 29 -2.18 7.10 6.25
C GLY A 29 -2.53 6.26 5.03
N PHE A 30 -3.83 6.01 4.81
CA PHE A 30 -4.33 5.23 3.68
C PHE A 30 -5.35 6.03 2.89
N ILE A 31 -5.29 5.95 1.56
CA ILE A 31 -6.38 6.40 0.70
C ILE A 31 -6.94 5.23 -0.09
N TYR A 32 -8.24 5.05 -0.01
CA TYR A 32 -9.00 3.96 -0.62
C TYR A 32 -9.87 4.46 -1.77
N VAL A 33 -9.94 3.70 -2.86
CA VAL A 33 -10.75 4.02 -4.03
C VAL A 33 -12.23 3.75 -3.82
N GLY A 34 -12.58 2.85 -2.90
CA GLY A 34 -13.95 2.50 -2.56
C GLY A 34 -14.18 2.46 -1.05
N PRO A 35 -15.39 2.09 -0.62
CA PRO A 35 -15.73 1.92 0.79
C PRO A 35 -15.11 0.64 1.36
N VAL A 36 -14.79 0.62 2.65
CA VAL A 36 -14.27 -0.57 3.36
C VAL A 36 -15.26 -1.75 3.33
N GLY A 37 -16.56 -1.45 3.24
CA GLY A 37 -17.62 -2.45 3.19
C GLY A 37 -17.80 -3.15 1.83
N ASP A 38 -16.88 -2.97 0.85
CA ASP A 38 -17.00 -3.55 -0.49
C ASP A 38 -16.78 -5.07 -0.54
N ALA A 39 -16.35 -5.68 0.56
CA ALA A 39 -15.97 -7.09 0.69
C ALA A 39 -14.94 -7.55 -0.38
N GLY A 40 -14.20 -6.60 -0.93
CA GLY A 40 -13.27 -6.82 -2.05
C GLY A 40 -11.95 -6.08 -1.88
N TRP A 41 -11.65 -5.21 -2.84
CA TRP A 41 -10.35 -4.51 -2.95
C TRP A 41 -10.05 -3.63 -1.74
N THR A 42 -10.96 -2.75 -1.37
CA THR A 42 -10.78 -1.83 -0.25
C THR A 42 -10.81 -2.57 1.08
N TRP A 43 -11.73 -3.53 1.24
CA TRP A 43 -11.79 -4.38 2.42
C TRP A 43 -10.46 -5.12 2.66
N ALA A 44 -9.87 -5.72 1.63
CA ALA A 44 -8.60 -6.44 1.75
C ALA A 44 -7.44 -5.52 2.19
N HIS A 45 -7.38 -4.30 1.66
CA HIS A 45 -6.41 -3.30 2.10
C HIS A 45 -6.63 -2.88 3.56
N ASP A 46 -7.88 -2.73 3.98
CA ASP A 46 -8.21 -2.36 5.35
C ASP A 46 -7.88 -3.48 6.35
N GLN A 47 -8.05 -4.75 5.97
CA GLN A 47 -7.55 -5.86 6.78
C GLN A 47 -6.03 -5.78 6.99
N GLY A 48 -5.26 -5.46 5.92
CA GLY A 48 -3.83 -5.25 6.02
C GLY A 48 -3.45 -4.05 6.91
N ARG A 49 -4.22 -2.96 6.86
CA ARG A 49 -4.06 -1.81 7.75
C ARG A 49 -4.25 -2.20 9.22
N GLN A 50 -5.34 -2.90 9.53
CA GLN A 50 -5.64 -3.37 10.89
C GLN A 50 -4.58 -4.33 11.42
N GLU A 51 -4.03 -5.20 10.55
CA GLU A 51 -2.95 -6.09 10.92
C GLU A 51 -1.65 -5.32 11.23
N MET A 52 -1.33 -4.32 10.41
CA MET A 52 -0.17 -3.45 10.62
C MET A 52 -0.25 -2.68 11.95
N GLU A 53 -1.45 -2.24 12.36
CA GLU A 53 -1.66 -1.50 13.62
C GLU A 53 -1.38 -2.33 14.88
N LYS A 54 -1.25 -3.65 14.77
CA LYS A 54 -0.88 -4.51 15.91
C LYS A 54 0.59 -4.39 16.30
N ALA A 55 1.42 -3.78 15.45
CA ALA A 55 2.83 -3.57 15.75
C ALA A 55 3.00 -2.38 16.71
N GLU A 56 3.74 -2.56 17.80
CA GLU A 56 3.90 -1.58 18.88
C GLU A 56 4.48 -0.22 18.42
N TYR A 57 5.29 -0.23 17.36
CA TYR A 57 5.89 0.97 16.79
C TYR A 57 4.97 1.71 15.80
N VAL A 58 3.75 1.24 15.59
CA VAL A 58 2.76 1.85 14.70
C VAL A 58 1.71 2.58 15.50
N ALA A 59 1.54 3.88 15.26
CA ALA A 59 0.41 4.65 15.80
C ALA A 59 -0.90 4.26 15.13
N PRO A 60 -2.07 4.49 15.76
CA PRO A 60 -3.35 4.36 15.08
C PRO A 60 -3.33 5.09 13.74
N SER A 61 -3.65 4.39 12.67
CA SER A 61 -3.59 4.92 11.31
C SER A 61 -4.81 5.77 10.96
N THR A 62 -4.68 6.60 9.94
CA THR A 62 -5.80 7.33 9.33
C THR A 62 -6.11 6.72 7.98
N PHE A 63 -7.38 6.49 7.68
CA PHE A 63 -7.81 6.10 6.34
C PHE A 63 -8.93 6.98 5.82
N LEU A 64 -9.00 7.12 4.50
CA LEU A 64 -10.01 7.91 3.79
C LEU A 64 -10.57 7.05 2.66
N GLU A 65 -11.88 6.87 2.66
CA GLU A 65 -12.61 6.02 1.74
C GLU A 65 -13.11 6.79 0.53
N SER A 66 -13.35 6.07 -0.57
CA SER A 66 -13.98 6.61 -1.78
C SER A 66 -13.31 7.89 -2.30
N VAL A 67 -11.97 7.93 -2.20
CA VAL A 67 -11.19 9.08 -2.70
C VAL A 67 -11.17 9.03 -4.23
N PRO A 68 -11.65 10.07 -4.94
CA PRO A 68 -11.57 10.09 -6.39
C PRO A 68 -10.11 10.10 -6.89
N GLU A 69 -9.86 9.41 -7.99
CA GLU A 69 -8.58 9.44 -8.68
C GLU A 69 -8.33 10.81 -9.35
N GLY A 70 -7.08 11.09 -9.70
CA GLY A 70 -6.68 12.36 -10.30
C GLY A 70 -6.35 13.47 -9.30
N ALA A 71 -6.73 14.72 -9.59
CA ALA A 71 -6.30 15.89 -8.81
C ALA A 71 -6.76 15.86 -7.34
N GLU A 72 -7.93 15.28 -7.06
CA GLU A 72 -8.44 15.15 -5.70
C GLU A 72 -7.56 14.25 -4.84
N SER A 73 -7.06 13.16 -5.39
CA SER A 73 -6.14 12.27 -4.64
C SER A 73 -4.87 13.00 -4.21
N ALA A 74 -4.29 13.85 -5.05
CA ALA A 74 -3.13 14.65 -4.69
C ALA A 74 -3.42 15.58 -3.50
N ARG A 75 -4.61 16.20 -3.46
CA ARG A 75 -5.05 17.07 -2.36
C ARG A 75 -5.16 16.27 -1.05
N VAL A 76 -5.75 15.09 -1.12
CA VAL A 76 -5.94 14.20 0.04
C VAL A 76 -4.60 13.70 0.56
N ILE A 77 -3.70 13.22 -0.33
CA ILE A 77 -2.35 12.77 0.03
C ILE A 77 -1.57 13.89 0.74
N ASN A 78 -1.58 15.11 0.17
CA ASN A 78 -0.96 16.28 0.82
C ASN A 78 -1.58 16.59 2.19
N GLY A 79 -2.89 16.36 2.35
CA GLY A 79 -3.58 16.50 3.63
C GLY A 79 -3.04 15.56 4.69
N LEU A 80 -2.78 14.30 4.34
CA LEU A 80 -2.16 13.32 5.25
C LEU A 80 -0.72 13.74 5.62
N VAL A 81 0.08 14.17 4.64
CA VAL A 81 1.45 14.67 4.90
C VAL A 81 1.42 15.82 5.89
N ARG A 82 0.58 16.84 5.69
CA ARG A 82 0.45 17.99 6.60
C ARG A 82 -0.01 17.62 8.01
N LYS A 83 -0.74 16.51 8.17
CA LYS A 83 -1.12 15.93 9.47
C LYS A 83 -0.01 15.12 10.13
N GLY A 84 1.18 15.08 9.52
CA GLY A 84 2.37 14.43 10.06
C GLY A 84 2.44 12.93 9.84
N HIS A 85 1.69 12.38 8.86
CA HIS A 85 1.87 10.99 8.45
C HIS A 85 3.22 10.83 7.75
N ASN A 86 3.99 9.81 8.15
CA ASN A 86 5.32 9.53 7.63
C ASN A 86 5.39 8.28 6.74
N LEU A 87 4.27 7.53 6.66
CA LEU A 87 4.07 6.40 5.75
C LEU A 87 2.67 6.52 5.13
N ILE A 88 2.58 6.59 3.81
CA ILE A 88 1.29 6.77 3.12
C ILE A 88 1.09 5.66 2.10
N PHE A 89 -0.04 4.96 2.20
CA PHE A 89 -0.49 3.93 1.26
C PHE A 89 -1.53 4.50 0.31
N THR A 90 -1.29 4.33 -1.00
CA THR A 90 -2.21 4.73 -2.06
C THR A 90 -2.63 3.50 -2.85
N THR A 91 -3.90 3.12 -2.79
CA THR A 91 -4.37 1.77 -3.08
C THR A 91 -5.05 1.60 -4.44
N SER A 92 -4.85 2.51 -5.38
CA SER A 92 -5.35 2.36 -6.74
C SER A 92 -4.35 2.85 -7.78
N PHE A 93 -4.36 2.23 -8.97
CA PHE A 93 -3.52 2.62 -10.10
C PHE A 93 -3.63 4.11 -10.44
N GLY A 94 -4.84 4.67 -10.43
CA GLY A 94 -5.09 6.07 -10.77
C GLY A 94 -4.52 7.09 -9.78
N TYR A 95 -3.98 6.65 -8.64
CA TYR A 95 -3.25 7.52 -7.71
C TYR A 95 -1.76 7.64 -8.02
N MET A 96 -1.23 6.94 -9.03
CA MET A 96 0.22 6.81 -9.28
C MET A 96 0.89 8.17 -9.48
N ASP A 97 0.42 8.97 -10.42
CA ASP A 97 1.05 10.26 -10.73
C ASP A 97 0.88 11.24 -9.57
N ALA A 98 -0.31 11.29 -8.93
CA ALA A 98 -0.55 12.10 -7.74
C ALA A 98 0.39 11.73 -6.58
N THR A 99 0.65 10.42 -6.37
CA THR A 99 1.58 9.94 -5.35
C THR A 99 3.01 10.41 -5.65
N LEU A 100 3.48 10.28 -6.87
CA LEU A 100 4.81 10.71 -7.29
C LEU A 100 5.01 12.23 -7.15
N ASP A 101 4.00 13.00 -7.56
CA ASP A 101 4.02 14.47 -7.48
C ASP A 101 4.10 14.96 -6.03
N VAL A 102 3.37 14.33 -5.11
CA VAL A 102 3.43 14.68 -3.70
C VAL A 102 4.73 14.20 -3.07
N ALA A 103 5.19 12.99 -3.40
CA ALA A 103 6.44 12.42 -2.89
C ALA A 103 7.67 13.24 -3.31
N ALA A 104 7.66 13.80 -4.52
CA ALA A 104 8.74 14.66 -5.00
C ALA A 104 9.01 15.88 -4.09
N ARG A 105 7.98 16.38 -3.43
CA ARG A 105 8.04 17.55 -2.54
C ARG A 105 8.16 17.19 -1.06
N ASN A 106 8.04 15.91 -0.69
CA ASN A 106 8.00 15.44 0.70
C ASN A 106 8.95 14.27 0.90
N LYS A 107 10.25 14.53 0.83
CA LYS A 107 11.31 13.51 0.80
C LYS A 107 11.43 12.69 2.09
N ASP A 108 10.96 13.21 3.21
CA ASP A 108 10.99 12.55 4.53
C ASP A 108 9.79 11.62 4.76
N VAL A 109 8.84 11.58 3.83
CA VAL A 109 7.66 10.71 3.87
C VAL A 109 7.86 9.54 2.91
N VAL A 110 7.57 8.33 3.36
CA VAL A 110 7.58 7.12 2.54
C VAL A 110 6.18 6.89 1.96
N PHE A 111 6.13 6.58 0.68
CA PHE A 111 4.89 6.26 -0.02
C PHE A 111 4.94 4.83 -0.56
N MET A 112 3.87 4.07 -0.31
CA MET A 112 3.67 2.72 -0.82
C MET A 112 2.46 2.73 -1.75
N HIS A 113 2.70 2.52 -3.04
CA HIS A 113 1.68 2.62 -4.07
C HIS A 113 1.32 1.24 -4.63
N CYS A 114 0.04 0.87 -4.54
CA CYS A 114 -0.48 -0.37 -5.10
C CYS A 114 -0.83 -0.22 -6.59
N SER A 115 -0.51 -1.22 -7.39
CA SER A 115 -0.76 -1.27 -8.85
C SER A 115 0.12 -0.35 -9.71
N GLY A 116 1.04 0.42 -9.13
CA GLY A 116 1.92 1.29 -9.89
C GLY A 116 3.12 0.57 -10.50
N TYR A 117 3.68 1.16 -11.55
CA TYR A 117 4.92 0.72 -12.20
C TYR A 117 6.03 1.76 -12.15
N LYS A 118 5.72 2.99 -11.70
CA LYS A 118 6.73 4.03 -11.48
C LYS A 118 7.13 4.05 -10.01
N SER A 119 8.43 4.21 -9.73
CA SER A 119 8.99 4.34 -8.38
C SER A 119 9.86 5.59 -8.28
N ALA A 120 10.16 6.01 -7.04
CA ALA A 120 11.09 7.08 -6.72
C ALA A 120 11.86 6.73 -5.44
N GLN A 121 12.80 7.58 -5.02
CA GLN A 121 13.62 7.33 -3.82
C GLN A 121 12.77 7.02 -2.56
N ASN A 122 11.62 7.68 -2.42
CA ASN A 122 10.69 7.54 -1.32
C ASN A 122 9.30 6.97 -1.75
N VAL A 123 9.22 6.38 -2.96
CA VAL A 123 8.00 5.71 -3.45
C VAL A 123 8.34 4.29 -3.84
N GLY A 124 7.78 3.33 -3.10
CA GLY A 124 7.76 1.92 -3.44
C GLY A 124 6.42 1.50 -4.07
N THR A 125 6.46 0.48 -4.92
CA THR A 125 5.26 -0.14 -5.46
C THR A 125 5.08 -1.55 -4.91
N TYR A 126 3.84 -1.98 -4.74
CA TYR A 126 3.52 -3.33 -4.32
C TYR A 126 2.28 -3.86 -5.04
N PHE A 127 2.22 -5.17 -5.21
CA PHE A 127 1.05 -5.86 -5.75
C PHE A 127 1.08 -7.34 -5.39
N GLY A 128 -0.09 -7.95 -5.24
CA GLY A 128 -0.23 -9.38 -5.01
C GLY A 128 -0.07 -10.20 -6.30
N ARG A 129 0.21 -11.51 -6.17
CA ARG A 129 0.23 -12.45 -7.30
C ARG A 129 -1.20 -12.79 -7.76
N MET A 130 -1.98 -11.79 -8.10
CA MET A 130 -3.40 -11.92 -8.45
C MET A 130 -3.65 -12.80 -9.70
N TYR A 131 -2.64 -13.02 -10.52
CA TYR A 131 -2.72 -13.93 -11.66
C TYR A 131 -2.93 -15.40 -11.25
N GLU A 132 -2.47 -15.80 -10.05
CA GLU A 132 -2.67 -17.17 -9.54
C GLU A 132 -4.16 -17.47 -9.30
N PRO A 133 -4.91 -16.71 -8.47
CA PRO A 133 -6.34 -16.93 -8.33
C PRO A 133 -7.12 -16.61 -9.61
N ARG A 134 -6.61 -15.77 -10.51
CA ARG A 134 -7.23 -15.57 -11.84
C ARG A 134 -7.19 -16.84 -12.68
N TYR A 135 -6.09 -17.60 -12.65
CA TYR A 135 -6.01 -18.89 -13.31
C TYR A 135 -7.06 -19.88 -12.75
N LEU A 136 -7.19 -19.97 -11.42
CA LEU A 136 -8.19 -20.81 -10.77
C LEU A 136 -9.63 -20.39 -11.15
N SER A 137 -9.91 -19.10 -11.20
CA SER A 137 -11.20 -18.57 -11.67
C SER A 137 -11.47 -18.99 -13.13
N GLY A 138 -10.42 -19.01 -13.96
CA GLY A 138 -10.49 -19.48 -15.33
C GLY A 138 -10.86 -20.97 -15.45
N LEU A 139 -10.31 -21.84 -14.58
CA LEU A 139 -10.69 -23.26 -14.52
C LEU A 139 -12.20 -23.41 -14.26
N ILE A 140 -12.72 -22.65 -13.31
CA ILE A 140 -14.15 -22.70 -12.97
C ILE A 140 -14.99 -22.20 -14.14
N ALA A 141 -14.66 -21.04 -14.69
CA ALA A 141 -15.39 -20.45 -15.82
C ALA A 141 -15.39 -21.36 -17.05
N GLY A 142 -14.25 -22.00 -17.37
CA GLY A 142 -14.13 -22.93 -18.49
C GLY A 142 -15.00 -24.19 -18.33
N LYS A 143 -15.14 -24.69 -17.10
CA LYS A 143 -16.04 -25.82 -16.80
C LYS A 143 -17.52 -25.43 -16.78
N MET A 144 -17.84 -24.18 -16.44
CA MET A 144 -19.23 -23.72 -16.27
C MET A 144 -19.85 -23.16 -17.55
N THR A 145 -19.05 -22.66 -18.49
CA THR A 145 -19.58 -22.07 -19.72
C THR A 145 -20.33 -23.12 -20.56
N LYS A 146 -21.50 -22.73 -21.05
CA LYS A 146 -22.31 -23.54 -21.97
C LYS A 146 -22.15 -23.07 -23.41
N ALA A 147 -21.77 -21.82 -23.61
CA ALA A 147 -21.66 -21.20 -24.93
C ALA A 147 -20.24 -21.24 -25.50
N ASN A 148 -19.25 -21.72 -24.76
CA ASN A 148 -17.82 -21.62 -25.10
C ASN A 148 -17.37 -20.19 -25.43
N SER A 149 -18.04 -19.21 -24.84
CA SER A 149 -17.74 -17.79 -24.99
C SER A 149 -17.79 -17.12 -23.62
N ILE A 150 -16.71 -16.46 -23.22
CA ILE A 150 -16.57 -15.86 -21.91
C ILE A 150 -16.10 -14.42 -22.07
N GLY A 151 -16.83 -13.48 -21.46
CA GLY A 151 -16.43 -12.07 -21.37
C GLY A 151 -15.58 -11.80 -20.11
N TYR A 152 -14.61 -10.92 -20.23
CA TYR A 152 -13.78 -10.46 -19.11
C TYR A 152 -13.81 -8.94 -19.02
N VAL A 153 -14.33 -8.40 -17.91
CA VAL A 153 -14.30 -6.95 -17.63
C VAL A 153 -12.99 -6.61 -16.95
N ALA A 154 -12.22 -5.73 -17.57
CA ALA A 154 -10.91 -5.27 -17.08
C ALA A 154 -10.94 -3.80 -16.69
N ALA A 155 -10.17 -3.42 -15.65
CA ALA A 155 -10.14 -2.05 -15.13
C ALA A 155 -9.30 -1.12 -16.01
N PHE A 156 -8.03 -1.49 -16.28
CA PHE A 156 -7.06 -0.66 -17.01
C PHE A 156 -6.24 -1.50 -18.00
N PRO A 157 -5.81 -0.95 -19.15
CA PRO A 157 -4.97 -1.67 -20.12
C PRO A 157 -3.47 -1.63 -19.71
N ILE A 158 -3.15 -2.13 -18.54
CA ILE A 158 -1.81 -2.15 -17.96
C ILE A 158 -1.27 -3.57 -17.81
N PRO A 159 0.06 -3.76 -17.69
CA PRO A 159 0.69 -5.09 -17.71
C PRO A 159 0.14 -6.07 -16.67
N GLU A 160 -0.17 -5.62 -15.45
CA GLU A 160 -0.72 -6.50 -14.41
C GLU A 160 -2.13 -7.01 -14.76
N VAL A 161 -2.96 -6.16 -15.35
CA VAL A 161 -4.33 -6.52 -15.78
C VAL A 161 -4.26 -7.47 -16.96
N ILE A 162 -3.42 -7.21 -17.96
CA ILE A 162 -3.18 -8.10 -19.11
C ILE A 162 -2.68 -9.46 -18.63
N ARG A 163 -1.76 -9.51 -17.69
CA ARG A 163 -1.28 -10.76 -17.07
C ARG A 163 -2.42 -11.53 -16.39
N GLY A 164 -3.34 -10.83 -15.72
CA GLY A 164 -4.53 -11.42 -15.11
C GLY A 164 -5.47 -12.03 -16.14
N ILE A 165 -5.74 -11.33 -17.26
CA ILE A 165 -6.53 -11.83 -18.39
C ILE A 165 -5.88 -13.07 -18.99
N ASN A 166 -4.57 -13.03 -19.23
CA ASN A 166 -3.85 -14.16 -19.80
C ASN A 166 -3.90 -15.39 -18.88
N ALA A 167 -3.71 -15.20 -17.58
CA ALA A 167 -3.80 -16.29 -16.60
C ALA A 167 -5.21 -16.90 -16.56
N PHE A 168 -6.25 -16.06 -16.55
CA PHE A 168 -7.64 -16.51 -16.63
C PHE A 168 -7.89 -17.32 -17.92
N THR A 169 -7.46 -16.81 -19.07
CA THR A 169 -7.59 -17.48 -20.38
C THR A 169 -6.87 -18.84 -20.39
N LEU A 170 -5.67 -18.91 -19.83
CA LEU A 170 -4.94 -20.18 -19.69
C LEU A 170 -5.71 -21.16 -18.81
N GLY A 171 -6.30 -20.71 -17.70
CA GLY A 171 -7.18 -21.53 -16.86
C GLY A 171 -8.38 -22.07 -17.62
N VAL A 172 -9.09 -21.21 -18.36
CA VAL A 172 -10.22 -21.62 -19.20
C VAL A 172 -9.80 -22.69 -20.18
N ARG A 173 -8.77 -22.44 -20.98
CA ARG A 173 -8.30 -23.32 -22.05
C ARG A 173 -7.77 -24.68 -21.57
N SER A 174 -7.26 -24.73 -20.35
CA SER A 174 -6.75 -25.98 -19.75
C SER A 174 -7.86 -27.01 -19.48
N VAL A 175 -9.11 -26.55 -19.32
CA VAL A 175 -10.28 -27.42 -19.05
C VAL A 175 -11.33 -27.39 -20.17
N ASN A 176 -11.30 -26.37 -21.02
CA ASN A 176 -12.19 -26.21 -22.17
C ASN A 176 -11.43 -25.52 -23.32
N PRO A 177 -10.72 -26.29 -24.15
CA PRO A 177 -9.97 -25.74 -25.29
C PRO A 177 -10.83 -25.07 -26.37
N ALA A 178 -12.16 -25.31 -26.35
CA ALA A 178 -13.09 -24.73 -27.31
C ALA A 178 -13.65 -23.37 -26.92
N ALA A 179 -13.34 -22.89 -25.71
CA ALA A 179 -13.79 -21.57 -25.18
C ALA A 179 -12.76 -20.48 -25.46
#